data_113049219052d6bfce5f55d341f65147
#
_entry.id   113049219052d6bfce5f55d341f65147
#
_cell.length_a   1.000
_cell.length_b   1.000
_cell.length_c   1.000
_cell.angle_alpha   90.00
_cell.angle_beta   90.00
_cell.angle_gamma   90.00
#
_symmetry.space_group_name_H-M   'P 1'
#
loop_
_entity.id
_entity.type
_entity.pdbx_description
1 polymer ?
#
loop_
_entity_poly.entity_id
_entity_poly.type
_entity_poly.pdbx_seq_one_letter_code
_entity_poly.pdbx_strand_id
1 'polypeptide(L)'
;MDMEKLLQLHGYKGLCKYAAKIGRLDILKWACERGCSMNDFVSSYAAHNGHLDIVQWIHENGFSLDKGFCVHATENGHLHILEWAHENKLPFYEFMCAVAAKKGYLHILQWLREHNCPWDEWTCEKAAENGHLHILQWARENGCPWDIMTCAKAAKNGHLHILQWARKEGCPWNDRTCSFAAINGNLHILQWARKEGCPWNEFTCSYAAENGHLHVLQWARKEQCPWNECTCSYAAL
;
A
#
# COMPACT_ATOMS: atom_id res chain seq x y z
N MET A 1 6.67 12.26 34.70
CA MET A 1 5.26 12.40 34.25
C MET A 1 4.39 11.64 35.25
N ASP A 2 3.32 12.23 35.73
CA ASP A 2 2.46 11.61 36.76
C ASP A 2 1.64 10.45 36.14
N MET A 3 1.92 9.22 36.54
CA MET A 3 1.31 7.99 36.02
C MET A 3 -0.20 7.92 36.31
N GLU A 4 -0.63 8.37 37.48
CA GLU A 4 -2.04 8.40 37.87
C GLU A 4 -2.84 9.38 37.00
N LYS A 5 -2.25 10.50 36.64
CA LYS A 5 -2.85 11.49 35.73
C LYS A 5 -2.99 10.95 34.32
N LEU A 6 -2.01 10.18 33.84
CA LEU A 6 -2.11 9.48 32.55
C LEU A 6 -3.22 8.43 32.55
N LEU A 7 -3.38 7.68 33.64
CA LEU A 7 -4.45 6.70 33.78
C LEU A 7 -5.82 7.38 33.75
N GLN A 8 -5.98 8.50 34.43
CA GLN A 8 -7.23 9.28 34.39
C GLN A 8 -7.55 9.79 32.98
N LEU A 9 -6.51 10.21 32.21
CA LEU A 9 -6.68 10.74 30.85
C LEU A 9 -7.04 9.67 29.84
N HIS A 10 -6.37 8.51 29.87
CA HIS A 10 -6.46 7.47 28.86
C HIS A 10 -7.33 6.27 29.27
N GLY A 11 -7.60 6.10 30.55
CA GLY A 11 -8.25 4.93 31.11
C GLY A 11 -7.41 3.67 31.01
N TYR A 12 -7.82 2.59 31.65
CA TYR A 12 -7.08 1.33 31.66
C TYR A 12 -6.88 0.72 30.25
N LYS A 13 -7.87 0.82 29.37
CA LYS A 13 -7.79 0.28 28.00
C LYS A 13 -6.94 1.15 27.05
N GLY A 14 -6.91 2.45 27.27
CA GLY A 14 -6.18 3.39 26.40
C GLY A 14 -4.71 3.54 26.77
N LEU A 15 -4.35 3.29 28.04
CA LEU A 15 -3.02 3.57 28.55
C LEU A 15 -1.94 2.66 27.94
N CYS A 16 -2.20 1.36 27.81
CA CYS A 16 -1.25 0.43 27.14
C CYS A 16 -1.02 0.83 25.68
N LYS A 17 -2.08 1.16 24.95
CA LYS A 17 -1.99 1.68 23.59
C LYS A 17 -1.18 2.98 23.49
N TYR A 18 -1.44 3.92 24.40
CA TYR A 18 -0.70 5.18 24.46
C TYR A 18 0.79 4.94 24.73
N ALA A 19 1.12 4.11 25.75
CA ALA A 19 2.48 3.74 26.08
C ALA A 19 3.22 3.10 24.90
N ALA A 20 2.56 2.16 24.21
CA ALA A 20 3.12 1.51 23.02
C ALA A 20 3.35 2.51 21.85
N LYS A 21 2.44 3.47 21.67
CA LYS A 21 2.56 4.50 20.63
C LYS A 21 3.74 5.45 20.87
N ILE A 22 4.03 5.79 22.14
CA ILE A 22 5.09 6.76 22.49
C ILE A 22 6.43 6.11 22.91
N GLY A 23 6.54 4.76 22.86
CA GLY A 23 7.76 4.04 23.19
C GLY A 23 8.09 4.03 24.69
N ARG A 24 7.10 4.07 25.57
CA ARG A 24 7.32 4.10 27.00
C ARG A 24 7.02 2.75 27.65
N LEU A 25 8.03 1.87 27.59
CA LEU A 25 7.96 0.51 28.19
C LEU A 25 7.70 0.56 29.69
N ASP A 26 8.24 1.55 30.40
CA ASP A 26 8.00 1.74 31.83
C ASP A 26 6.52 2.00 32.16
N ILE A 27 5.84 2.84 31.34
CA ILE A 27 4.39 3.09 31.47
C ILE A 27 3.59 1.82 31.16
N LEU A 28 4.01 1.07 30.13
CA LEU A 28 3.34 -0.18 29.75
C LEU A 28 3.39 -1.20 30.87
N LYS A 29 4.59 -1.44 31.44
CA LYS A 29 4.80 -2.32 32.59
C LYS A 29 3.94 -1.92 33.77
N TRP A 30 4.00 -0.65 34.15
CA TRP A 30 3.21 -0.10 35.26
C TRP A 30 1.70 -0.27 35.06
N ALA A 31 1.22 -0.09 33.84
CA ALA A 31 -0.19 -0.27 33.49
C ALA A 31 -0.62 -1.74 33.59
N CYS A 32 0.20 -2.67 33.11
CA CYS A 32 -0.06 -4.11 33.18
C CYS A 32 -0.11 -4.64 34.63
N GLU A 33 0.79 -4.18 35.51
CA GLU A 33 0.78 -4.51 36.95
C GLU A 33 -0.54 -4.11 37.65
N ARG A 34 -1.25 -3.12 37.11
CA ARG A 34 -2.55 -2.61 37.60
C ARG A 34 -3.76 -3.20 36.88
N GLY A 35 -3.55 -4.25 36.09
CA GLY A 35 -4.62 -4.97 35.40
C GLY A 35 -5.13 -4.29 34.12
N CYS A 36 -4.37 -3.38 33.52
CA CYS A 36 -4.67 -2.90 32.18
C CYS A 36 -4.58 -4.06 31.19
N SER A 37 -5.63 -4.29 30.41
CA SER A 37 -5.62 -5.36 29.42
C SER A 37 -4.71 -5.00 28.25
N MET A 38 -3.84 -5.95 27.88
CA MET A 38 -3.15 -5.95 26.60
C MET A 38 -4.16 -6.34 25.52
N ASN A 39 -4.76 -5.34 24.88
CA ASN A 39 -5.67 -5.60 23.75
C ASN A 39 -4.87 -5.89 22.48
N ASP A 40 -5.58 -6.38 21.46
CA ASP A 40 -4.99 -6.95 20.24
C ASP A 40 -4.16 -5.98 19.38
N PHE A 41 -4.10 -4.68 19.71
CA PHE A 41 -3.41 -3.68 18.89
C PHE A 41 -2.18 -3.05 19.56
N VAL A 42 -1.83 -3.41 20.78
CA VAL A 42 -0.70 -2.80 21.51
C VAL A 42 0.62 -3.09 20.77
N SER A 43 0.81 -4.34 20.33
CA SER A 43 1.99 -4.74 19.55
C SER A 43 2.04 -4.07 18.17
N SER A 44 0.91 -3.89 17.52
CA SER A 44 0.81 -3.13 16.26
C SER A 44 1.19 -1.65 16.44
N TYR A 45 0.76 -1.00 17.52
CA TYR A 45 1.17 0.38 17.78
C TYR A 45 2.65 0.51 18.10
N ALA A 46 3.23 -0.43 18.85
CA ALA A 46 4.66 -0.48 19.11
C ALA A 46 5.43 -0.67 17.78
N ALA A 47 5.03 -1.64 16.98
CA ALA A 47 5.66 -1.94 15.70
C ALA A 47 5.52 -0.80 14.67
N HIS A 48 4.35 -0.13 14.63
CA HIS A 48 4.12 1.05 13.78
C HIS A 48 5.11 2.19 14.08
N ASN A 49 5.50 2.35 15.35
CA ASN A 49 6.39 3.43 15.79
C ASN A 49 7.84 2.97 16.03
N GLY A 50 8.20 1.71 15.70
CA GLY A 50 9.56 1.21 15.75
C GLY A 50 10.07 0.81 17.14
N HIS A 51 9.18 0.60 18.11
CA HIS A 51 9.52 0.28 19.50
C HIS A 51 9.72 -1.21 19.70
N LEU A 52 10.87 -1.72 19.29
CA LEU A 52 11.23 -3.15 19.39
C LEU A 52 11.23 -3.66 20.83
N ASP A 53 11.73 -2.87 21.77
CA ASP A 53 11.76 -3.19 23.20
C ASP A 53 10.38 -3.53 23.78
N ILE A 54 9.36 -2.81 23.34
CA ILE A 54 7.97 -3.08 23.72
C ILE A 54 7.46 -4.36 23.05
N VAL A 55 7.74 -4.58 21.77
CA VAL A 55 7.32 -5.82 21.07
C VAL A 55 7.95 -7.04 21.72
N GLN A 56 9.25 -6.98 22.02
CA GLN A 56 9.99 -8.02 22.74
C GLN A 56 9.37 -8.30 24.11
N TRP A 57 9.15 -7.27 24.92
CA TRP A 57 8.57 -7.41 26.23
C TRP A 57 7.17 -8.05 26.20
N ILE A 58 6.32 -7.67 25.24
CA ILE A 58 4.99 -8.28 25.04
C ILE A 58 5.13 -9.78 24.80
N HIS A 59 6.04 -10.17 23.90
CA HIS A 59 6.27 -11.57 23.55
C HIS A 59 6.85 -12.38 24.71
N GLU A 60 7.88 -11.87 25.40
CA GLU A 60 8.56 -12.52 26.51
C GLU A 60 7.67 -12.74 27.73
N ASN A 61 6.66 -11.88 27.94
CA ASN A 61 5.68 -12.00 29.01
C ASN A 61 4.44 -12.81 28.61
N GLY A 62 4.48 -13.52 27.48
CA GLY A 62 3.43 -14.45 27.05
C GLY A 62 2.15 -13.78 26.54
N PHE A 63 2.20 -12.47 26.26
CA PHE A 63 1.07 -11.80 25.60
C PHE A 63 1.09 -12.09 24.09
N SER A 64 -0.10 -12.21 23.51
CA SER A 64 -0.24 -12.43 22.08
C SER A 64 0.18 -11.18 21.29
N LEU A 65 1.03 -11.40 20.28
CA LEU A 65 1.27 -10.41 19.25
C LEU A 65 0.12 -10.46 18.24
N ASP A 66 -0.43 -9.31 17.87
CA ASP A 66 -1.47 -9.29 16.84
C ASP A 66 -0.88 -9.62 15.45
N LYS A 67 -1.73 -10.17 14.57
CA LYS A 67 -1.30 -10.61 13.23
C LYS A 67 -0.79 -9.48 12.34
N GLY A 68 -1.09 -8.23 12.69
CA GLY A 68 -0.73 -7.04 11.91
C GLY A 68 0.60 -6.42 12.27
N PHE A 69 1.25 -6.80 13.36
CA PHE A 69 2.42 -6.07 13.84
C PHE A 69 3.58 -6.03 12.83
N CYS A 70 3.89 -7.14 12.16
CA CYS A 70 4.90 -7.18 11.09
C CYS A 70 4.51 -6.29 9.90
N VAL A 71 3.22 -6.22 9.59
CA VAL A 71 2.72 -5.36 8.51
C VAL A 71 2.93 -3.89 8.86
N HIS A 72 2.60 -3.50 10.09
CA HIS A 72 2.80 -2.13 10.55
C HIS A 72 4.30 -1.77 10.65
N ALA A 73 5.16 -2.72 11.04
CA ALA A 73 6.60 -2.55 10.95
C ALA A 73 7.05 -2.31 9.49
N THR A 74 6.55 -3.12 8.55
CA THR A 74 6.84 -2.97 7.12
C THR A 74 6.35 -1.62 6.58
N GLU A 75 5.12 -1.21 6.92
CA GLU A 75 4.53 0.06 6.47
C GLU A 75 5.34 1.29 6.88
N ASN A 76 6.10 1.19 7.98
CA ASN A 76 6.83 2.31 8.54
C ASN A 76 8.36 2.16 8.47
N GLY A 77 8.85 1.14 7.76
CA GLY A 77 10.27 1.02 7.48
C GLY A 77 11.12 0.42 8.61
N HIS A 78 10.48 -0.26 9.57
CA HIS A 78 11.15 -0.77 10.77
C HIS A 78 11.71 -2.18 10.56
N LEU A 79 12.77 -2.30 9.75
CA LEU A 79 13.41 -3.58 9.42
C LEU A 79 13.86 -4.36 10.66
N HIS A 80 14.42 -3.72 11.68
CA HIS A 80 14.89 -4.35 12.91
C HIS A 80 13.79 -5.13 13.67
N ILE A 81 12.50 -4.74 13.52
CA ILE A 81 11.38 -5.50 14.09
C ILE A 81 11.11 -6.76 13.25
N LEU A 82 11.26 -6.68 11.93
CA LEU A 82 11.10 -7.83 11.04
C LEU A 82 12.24 -8.85 11.23
N GLU A 83 13.46 -8.38 11.41
CA GLU A 83 14.64 -9.21 11.75
C GLU A 83 14.37 -9.99 13.04
N TRP A 84 13.96 -9.30 14.11
CA TRP A 84 13.60 -9.92 15.36
C TRP A 84 12.45 -10.92 15.22
N ALA A 85 11.40 -10.56 14.46
CA ALA A 85 10.27 -11.46 14.22
C ALA A 85 10.69 -12.74 13.49
N HIS A 86 11.59 -12.64 12.53
CA HIS A 86 12.15 -13.79 11.82
C HIS A 86 12.96 -14.71 12.75
N GLU A 87 13.85 -14.15 13.58
CA GLU A 87 14.64 -14.89 14.57
C GLU A 87 13.74 -15.67 15.54
N ASN A 88 12.56 -15.11 15.88
CA ASN A 88 11.56 -15.73 16.74
C ASN A 88 10.56 -16.62 15.98
N LYS A 89 10.80 -16.89 14.68
CA LYS A 89 10.00 -17.77 13.82
C LYS A 89 8.52 -17.34 13.71
N LEU A 90 8.27 -16.05 13.77
CA LEU A 90 6.95 -15.47 13.57
C LEU A 90 6.58 -15.44 12.07
N PRO A 91 5.30 -15.65 11.70
CA PRO A 91 4.91 -15.79 10.31
C PRO A 91 4.96 -14.48 9.53
N PHE A 92 5.41 -14.57 8.27
CA PHE A 92 5.29 -13.50 7.27
C PHE A 92 4.16 -13.81 6.29
N TYR A 93 3.53 -12.75 5.78
CA TYR A 93 2.41 -12.83 4.87
C TYR A 93 2.75 -12.22 3.51
N GLU A 94 2.22 -12.78 2.43
CA GLU A 94 2.48 -12.37 1.04
C GLU A 94 2.26 -10.88 0.78
N PHE A 95 1.25 -10.27 1.40
CA PHE A 95 0.96 -8.86 1.23
C PHE A 95 2.02 -7.92 1.85
N MET A 96 2.96 -8.42 2.68
CA MET A 96 4.07 -7.61 3.21
C MET A 96 5.00 -7.13 2.10
N CYS A 97 5.26 -7.96 1.09
CA CYS A 97 6.03 -7.55 -0.09
C CYS A 97 5.31 -6.41 -0.85
N ALA A 98 3.99 -6.52 -1.02
CA ALA A 98 3.18 -5.48 -1.64
C ALA A 98 3.17 -4.17 -0.80
N VAL A 99 3.15 -4.29 0.53
CA VAL A 99 3.24 -3.13 1.45
C VAL A 99 4.61 -2.44 1.32
N ALA A 100 5.72 -3.19 1.34
CA ALA A 100 7.06 -2.65 1.14
C ALA A 100 7.17 -1.94 -0.23
N ALA A 101 6.62 -2.56 -1.28
CA ALA A 101 6.58 -1.99 -2.62
C ALA A 101 5.74 -0.70 -2.68
N LYS A 102 4.58 -0.66 -2.03
CA LYS A 102 3.72 0.53 -1.90
C LYS A 102 4.46 1.71 -1.27
N LYS A 103 5.27 1.43 -0.25
CA LYS A 103 5.97 2.46 0.54
C LYS A 103 7.32 2.90 -0.04
N GLY A 104 7.81 2.22 -1.07
CA GLY A 104 9.09 2.56 -1.67
C GLY A 104 10.31 1.94 -0.95
N TYR A 105 10.10 0.97 -0.07
CA TYR A 105 11.16 0.37 0.75
C TYR A 105 11.81 -0.82 0.05
N LEU A 106 12.69 -0.56 -0.92
CA LEU A 106 13.38 -1.61 -1.67
C LEU A 106 14.20 -2.53 -0.73
N HIS A 107 14.92 -1.97 0.23
CA HIS A 107 15.74 -2.74 1.17
C HIS A 107 14.90 -3.72 2.01
N ILE A 108 13.69 -3.33 2.43
CA ILE A 108 12.78 -4.23 3.14
C ILE A 108 12.23 -5.31 2.21
N LEU A 109 11.84 -4.93 0.99
CA LEU A 109 11.37 -5.90 -0.01
C LEU A 109 12.45 -6.94 -0.33
N GLN A 110 13.70 -6.51 -0.48
CA GLN A 110 14.85 -7.40 -0.69
C GLN A 110 15.02 -8.35 0.49
N TRP A 111 15.06 -7.81 1.69
CA TRP A 111 15.19 -8.60 2.90
C TRP A 111 14.05 -9.63 3.06
N LEU A 112 12.80 -9.23 2.86
CA LEU A 112 11.65 -10.15 2.89
C LEU A 112 11.81 -11.30 1.90
N ARG A 113 12.30 -11.04 0.70
CA ARG A 113 12.52 -12.06 -0.33
C ARG A 113 13.69 -12.99 -0.02
N GLU A 114 14.77 -12.48 0.53
CA GLU A 114 15.91 -13.28 1.04
C GLU A 114 15.46 -14.26 2.13
N HIS A 115 14.42 -13.89 2.90
CA HIS A 115 13.83 -14.72 3.96
C HIS A 115 12.55 -15.44 3.53
N ASN A 116 12.39 -15.67 2.21
CA ASN A 116 11.32 -16.45 1.60
C ASN A 116 9.89 -15.95 1.87
N CYS A 117 9.70 -14.66 2.18
CA CYS A 117 8.36 -14.08 2.24
C CYS A 117 7.70 -14.21 0.85
N PRO A 118 6.51 -14.82 0.72
CA PRO A 118 5.86 -14.96 -0.57
C PRO A 118 5.46 -13.59 -1.15
N TRP A 119 5.32 -13.52 -2.46
CA TRP A 119 4.81 -12.36 -3.19
C TRP A 119 3.94 -12.79 -4.36
N ASP A 120 3.16 -11.85 -4.86
CA ASP A 120 2.26 -12.01 -5.99
C ASP A 120 2.27 -10.76 -6.89
N GLU A 121 1.35 -10.68 -7.84
CA GLU A 121 1.19 -9.55 -8.77
C GLU A 121 0.92 -8.22 -8.05
N TRP A 122 0.37 -8.25 -6.84
CA TRP A 122 0.11 -7.04 -6.06
C TRP A 122 1.38 -6.27 -5.71
N THR A 123 2.52 -6.97 -5.59
CA THR A 123 3.82 -6.32 -5.37
C THR A 123 4.18 -5.38 -6.53
N CYS A 124 4.06 -5.87 -7.78
CA CYS A 124 4.27 -5.05 -8.97
C CYS A 124 3.19 -3.96 -9.13
N GLU A 125 1.92 -4.30 -8.86
CA GLU A 125 0.81 -3.35 -8.90
C GLU A 125 1.05 -2.18 -7.94
N LYS A 126 1.42 -2.46 -6.69
CA LYS A 126 1.65 -1.43 -5.68
C LYS A 126 2.88 -0.57 -5.95
N ALA A 127 3.94 -1.14 -6.49
CA ALA A 127 5.09 -0.37 -6.97
C ALA A 127 4.67 0.59 -8.09
N ALA A 128 3.91 0.11 -9.07
CA ALA A 128 3.43 0.90 -10.20
C ALA A 128 2.42 1.98 -9.78
N GLU A 129 1.49 1.65 -8.88
CA GLU A 129 0.47 2.56 -8.33
C GLU A 129 1.09 3.77 -7.62
N ASN A 130 2.25 3.57 -6.96
CA ASN A 130 2.89 4.59 -6.13
C ASN A 130 4.15 5.23 -6.76
N GLY A 131 4.44 4.96 -8.02
CA GLY A 131 5.52 5.65 -8.73
C GLY A 131 6.92 5.07 -8.53
N HIS A 132 7.03 3.88 -7.94
CA HIS A 132 8.32 3.29 -7.56
C HIS A 132 8.90 2.42 -8.67
N LEU A 133 9.39 3.04 -9.76
CA LEU A 133 9.95 2.33 -10.91
C LEU A 133 11.11 1.40 -10.51
N HIS A 134 12.02 1.84 -9.67
CA HIS A 134 13.18 1.04 -9.24
C HIS A 134 12.78 -0.24 -8.52
N ILE A 135 11.67 -0.21 -7.74
CA ILE A 135 11.13 -1.41 -7.09
C ILE A 135 10.48 -2.33 -8.12
N LEU A 136 9.71 -1.77 -9.04
CA LEU A 136 9.08 -2.55 -10.09
C LEU A 136 10.12 -3.25 -10.97
N GLN A 137 11.21 -2.57 -11.30
CA GLN A 137 12.34 -3.12 -12.05
C GLN A 137 12.97 -4.29 -11.29
N TRP A 138 13.38 -4.05 -10.05
CA TRP A 138 13.98 -5.08 -9.22
C TRP A 138 13.04 -6.29 -9.03
N ALA A 139 11.77 -6.07 -8.75
CA ALA A 139 10.79 -7.14 -8.57
C ALA A 139 10.68 -8.01 -9.84
N ARG A 140 10.63 -7.40 -11.01
CA ARG A 140 10.58 -8.14 -12.29
C ARG A 140 11.85 -8.91 -12.60
N GLU A 141 13.01 -8.32 -12.35
CA GLU A 141 14.31 -9.00 -12.49
C GLU A 141 14.41 -10.24 -11.59
N ASN A 142 13.71 -10.22 -10.44
CA ASN A 142 13.66 -11.35 -9.49
C ASN A 142 12.40 -12.24 -9.64
N GLY A 143 11.69 -12.13 -10.76
CA GLY A 143 10.60 -13.07 -11.12
C GLY A 143 9.25 -12.78 -10.47
N CYS A 144 9.02 -11.58 -9.89
CA CYS A 144 7.70 -11.20 -9.39
C CYS A 144 6.68 -11.20 -10.54
N PRO A 145 5.51 -11.86 -10.41
CA PRO A 145 4.48 -11.78 -11.43
C PRO A 145 3.90 -10.35 -11.56
N TRP A 146 3.35 -10.06 -12.71
CA TRP A 146 2.56 -8.87 -12.97
C TRP A 146 1.39 -9.17 -13.89
N ASP A 147 0.42 -8.28 -13.93
CA ASP A 147 -0.78 -8.43 -14.76
C ASP A 147 -1.20 -7.09 -15.39
N ILE A 148 -2.38 -7.06 -15.99
CA ILE A 148 -2.97 -5.86 -16.58
C ILE A 148 -3.17 -4.70 -15.59
N MET A 149 -3.29 -5.01 -14.28
CA MET A 149 -3.49 -3.98 -13.25
C MET A 149 -2.24 -3.17 -13.00
N THR A 150 -1.05 -3.72 -13.22
CA THR A 150 0.22 -2.98 -13.13
C THR A 150 0.21 -1.78 -14.09
N CYS A 151 -0.15 -1.98 -15.36
CA CYS A 151 -0.29 -0.88 -16.32
C CYS A 151 -1.46 0.05 -15.98
N ALA A 152 -2.61 -0.50 -15.60
CA ALA A 152 -3.80 0.29 -15.29
C ALA A 152 -3.59 1.22 -14.08
N LYS A 153 -2.92 0.75 -13.03
CA LYS A 153 -2.61 1.52 -11.82
C LYS A 153 -1.56 2.61 -12.07
N ALA A 154 -0.52 2.32 -12.86
CA ALA A 154 0.42 3.33 -13.32
C ALA A 154 -0.31 4.44 -14.09
N ALA A 155 -1.22 4.06 -14.98
CA ALA A 155 -2.00 5.00 -15.77
C ALA A 155 -2.95 5.85 -14.90
N LYS A 156 -3.64 5.23 -13.93
CA LYS A 156 -4.52 5.93 -12.99
C LYS A 156 -3.80 7.04 -12.23
N ASN A 157 -2.57 6.76 -11.78
CA ASN A 157 -1.85 7.67 -10.89
C ASN A 157 -0.84 8.58 -11.60
N GLY A 158 -0.88 8.67 -12.93
CA GLY A 158 -0.10 9.65 -13.66
C GLY A 158 1.36 9.23 -13.96
N HIS A 159 1.71 7.97 -13.72
CA HIS A 159 3.08 7.49 -13.83
C HIS A 159 3.42 7.02 -15.24
N LEU A 160 3.47 7.95 -16.20
CA LEU A 160 3.74 7.66 -17.63
C LEU A 160 5.05 6.89 -17.81
N HIS A 161 6.12 7.28 -17.13
CA HIS A 161 7.44 6.65 -17.24
C HIS A 161 7.41 5.18 -16.83
N ILE A 162 6.61 4.82 -15.81
CA ILE A 162 6.40 3.43 -15.39
C ILE A 162 5.61 2.67 -16.44
N LEU A 163 4.53 3.26 -16.94
CA LEU A 163 3.71 2.65 -17.98
C LEU A 163 4.51 2.37 -19.24
N GLN A 164 5.35 3.32 -19.66
CA GLN A 164 6.25 3.20 -20.81
C GLN A 164 7.24 2.06 -20.61
N TRP A 165 7.91 2.02 -19.46
CA TRP A 165 8.84 0.95 -19.13
C TRP A 165 8.15 -0.41 -19.07
N ALA A 166 7.03 -0.53 -18.35
CA ALA A 166 6.28 -1.78 -18.22
C ALA A 166 5.85 -2.34 -19.59
N ARG A 167 5.40 -1.47 -20.50
CA ARG A 167 5.04 -1.89 -21.86
C ARG A 167 6.22 -2.35 -22.68
N LYS A 168 7.36 -1.69 -22.56
CA LYS A 168 8.60 -2.13 -23.21
C LYS A 168 9.04 -3.52 -22.74
N GLU A 169 8.85 -3.82 -21.47
CA GLU A 169 9.16 -5.13 -20.86
C GLU A 169 8.03 -6.15 -21.04
N GLY A 170 6.99 -5.86 -21.83
CA GLY A 170 5.94 -6.82 -22.18
C GLY A 170 4.81 -6.97 -21.15
N CYS A 171 4.65 -6.02 -20.20
CA CYS A 171 3.52 -6.05 -19.29
C CYS A 171 2.20 -5.99 -20.06
N PRO A 172 1.23 -6.89 -19.80
CA PRO A 172 -0.05 -6.85 -20.48
C PRO A 172 -0.84 -5.61 -20.12
N TRP A 173 -1.66 -5.15 -21.04
CA TRP A 173 -2.64 -4.09 -20.81
C TRP A 173 -3.94 -4.36 -21.55
N ASN A 174 -5.00 -3.64 -21.19
CA ASN A 174 -6.30 -3.68 -21.83
C ASN A 174 -6.99 -2.32 -21.72
N ASP A 175 -8.28 -2.25 -22.02
CA ASP A 175 -9.14 -1.07 -21.91
C ASP A 175 -9.17 -0.43 -20.52
N ARG A 176 -8.88 -1.18 -19.45
CA ARG A 176 -8.75 -0.62 -18.10
C ARG A 176 -7.62 0.39 -17.99
N THR A 177 -6.55 0.25 -18.76
CA THR A 177 -5.44 1.23 -18.76
C THR A 177 -5.95 2.61 -19.20
N CYS A 178 -6.73 2.67 -20.28
CA CYS A 178 -7.36 3.91 -20.75
C CYS A 178 -8.42 4.42 -19.78
N SER A 179 -9.30 3.54 -19.32
CA SER A 179 -10.39 3.91 -18.39
C SER A 179 -9.83 4.43 -17.06
N PHE A 180 -8.76 3.85 -16.53
CA PHE A 180 -8.14 4.28 -15.28
C PHE A 180 -7.36 5.60 -15.44
N ALA A 181 -6.72 5.84 -16.59
CA ALA A 181 -6.16 7.15 -16.90
C ALA A 181 -7.25 8.24 -16.90
N ALA A 182 -8.44 7.91 -17.40
CA ALA A 182 -9.57 8.82 -17.44
C ALA A 182 -10.16 9.14 -16.04
N ILE A 183 -10.11 8.19 -15.08
CA ILE A 183 -10.59 8.41 -13.69
C ILE A 183 -9.93 9.62 -13.03
N ASN A 184 -8.63 9.81 -13.23
CA ASN A 184 -7.86 10.89 -12.59
C ASN A 184 -7.47 12.00 -13.59
N GLY A 185 -8.09 12.04 -14.76
CA GLY A 185 -7.89 13.11 -15.74
C GLY A 185 -6.51 13.12 -16.43
N ASN A 186 -5.81 11.99 -16.45
CA ASN A 186 -4.46 11.87 -17.00
C ASN A 186 -4.46 11.84 -18.54
N LEU A 187 -4.81 12.96 -19.17
CA LEU A 187 -4.96 13.09 -20.62
C LEU A 187 -3.67 12.70 -21.36
N HIS A 188 -2.51 13.13 -20.90
CA HIS A 188 -1.23 12.82 -21.53
C HIS A 188 -0.92 11.33 -21.58
N ILE A 189 -1.32 10.58 -20.53
CA ILE A 189 -1.21 9.12 -20.50
C ILE A 189 -2.19 8.49 -21.48
N LEU A 190 -3.44 8.95 -21.47
CA LEU A 190 -4.45 8.45 -22.38
C LEU A 190 -4.06 8.65 -23.84
N GLN A 191 -3.52 9.84 -24.18
CA GLN A 191 -3.01 10.15 -25.51
C GLN A 191 -1.86 9.22 -25.91
N TRP A 192 -0.88 9.03 -25.02
CA TRP A 192 0.22 8.12 -25.27
C TRP A 192 -0.28 6.66 -25.42
N ALA A 193 -1.11 6.17 -24.50
CA ALA A 193 -1.63 4.80 -24.54
C ALA A 193 -2.38 4.52 -25.85
N ARG A 194 -3.21 5.46 -26.31
CA ARG A 194 -3.93 5.33 -27.58
C ARG A 194 -2.99 5.31 -28.78
N LYS A 195 -1.97 6.14 -28.78
CA LYS A 195 -0.93 6.13 -29.83
C LYS A 195 -0.22 4.79 -29.91
N GLU A 196 0.02 4.14 -28.77
CA GLU A 196 0.65 2.82 -28.68
C GLU A 196 -0.37 1.65 -28.87
N GLY A 197 -1.62 1.94 -29.26
CA GLY A 197 -2.63 0.92 -29.59
C GLY A 197 -3.35 0.31 -28.39
N CYS A 198 -3.31 0.94 -27.20
CA CYS A 198 -4.10 0.48 -26.07
C CYS A 198 -5.61 0.51 -26.42
N PRO A 199 -6.36 -0.58 -26.20
CA PRO A 199 -7.81 -0.53 -26.43
C PRO A 199 -8.50 0.41 -25.42
N TRP A 200 -9.65 0.90 -25.80
CA TRP A 200 -10.56 1.64 -24.94
C TRP A 200 -12.02 1.25 -25.21
N ASN A 201 -12.90 1.64 -24.31
CA ASN A 201 -14.33 1.39 -24.40
C ASN A 201 -15.10 2.58 -23.81
N GLU A 202 -16.42 2.46 -23.71
CA GLU A 202 -17.33 3.48 -23.16
C GLU A 202 -16.99 3.90 -21.73
N PHE A 203 -16.35 3.03 -20.92
CA PHE A 203 -15.93 3.38 -19.56
C PHE A 203 -14.88 4.49 -19.52
N THR A 204 -14.07 4.66 -20.57
CA THR A 204 -13.12 5.77 -20.66
C THR A 204 -13.87 7.11 -20.62
N CYS A 205 -14.93 7.25 -21.42
CA CYS A 205 -15.77 8.45 -21.43
C CYS A 205 -16.59 8.59 -20.13
N SER A 206 -17.17 7.48 -19.65
CA SER A 206 -18.01 7.48 -18.44
C SER A 206 -17.23 7.92 -17.21
N TYR A 207 -16.03 7.38 -17.00
CA TYR A 207 -15.20 7.76 -15.85
C TYR A 207 -14.66 9.19 -15.96
N ALA A 208 -14.34 9.67 -17.17
CA ALA A 208 -13.98 11.07 -17.35
C ALA A 208 -15.15 12.01 -16.98
N ALA A 209 -16.37 11.65 -17.36
CA ALA A 209 -17.58 12.43 -17.04
C ALA A 209 -17.88 12.38 -15.54
N GLU A 210 -17.91 11.17 -14.94
CA GLU A 210 -18.19 10.95 -13.52
C GLU A 210 -17.24 11.75 -12.59
N ASN A 211 -15.98 11.88 -12.99
CA ASN A 211 -14.97 12.57 -12.19
C ASN A 211 -14.73 14.04 -12.66
N GLY A 212 -15.57 14.59 -13.51
CA GLY A 212 -15.51 15.99 -13.93
C GLY A 212 -14.34 16.36 -14.84
N HIS A 213 -13.70 15.38 -15.49
CA HIS A 213 -12.55 15.62 -16.37
C HIS A 213 -12.96 15.99 -17.80
N LEU A 214 -13.59 17.16 -17.95
CA LEU A 214 -14.13 17.65 -19.21
C LEU A 214 -13.10 17.64 -20.36
N HIS A 215 -11.86 18.02 -20.09
CA HIS A 215 -10.79 18.05 -21.09
C HIS A 215 -10.45 16.65 -21.64
N VAL A 216 -10.52 15.61 -20.77
CA VAL A 216 -10.36 14.20 -21.18
C VAL A 216 -11.55 13.76 -22.02
N LEU A 217 -12.78 14.07 -21.57
CA LEU A 217 -14.01 13.73 -22.29
C LEU A 217 -14.07 14.37 -23.66
N GLN A 218 -13.74 15.66 -23.78
CA GLN A 218 -13.70 16.38 -25.04
C GLN A 218 -12.70 15.78 -26.03
N TRP A 219 -11.49 15.46 -25.55
CA TRP A 219 -10.48 14.81 -26.36
C TRP A 219 -10.91 13.41 -26.79
N ALA A 220 -11.39 12.57 -25.85
CA ALA A 220 -11.84 11.20 -26.14
C ALA A 220 -12.96 11.19 -27.19
N ARG A 221 -13.89 12.14 -27.11
CA ARG A 221 -14.96 12.29 -28.11
C ARG A 221 -14.43 12.67 -29.49
N LYS A 222 -13.48 13.58 -29.55
CA LYS A 222 -12.82 13.97 -30.82
C LYS A 222 -12.12 12.77 -31.48
N GLU A 223 -11.53 11.90 -30.68
CA GLU A 223 -10.85 10.67 -31.11
C GLU A 223 -11.82 9.47 -31.27
N GLN A 224 -13.15 9.71 -31.27
CA GLN A 224 -14.19 8.72 -31.49
C GLN A 224 -14.27 7.60 -30.43
N CYS A 225 -13.90 7.91 -29.17
CA CYS A 225 -14.11 6.97 -28.08
C CYS A 225 -15.59 6.60 -27.97
N PRO A 226 -15.94 5.31 -27.83
CA PRO A 226 -17.31 4.91 -27.56
C PRO A 226 -17.86 5.59 -26.31
N TRP A 227 -19.14 5.87 -26.28
CA TRP A 227 -19.86 6.33 -25.10
C TRP A 227 -21.25 5.71 -25.04
N ASN A 228 -21.89 5.79 -23.88
CA ASN A 228 -23.22 5.25 -23.63
C ASN A 228 -24.08 6.28 -22.87
N GLU A 229 -25.28 5.89 -22.51
CA GLU A 229 -26.24 6.73 -21.76
C GLU A 229 -25.69 7.16 -20.39
N CYS A 230 -24.88 6.30 -19.73
CA CYS A 230 -24.24 6.62 -18.46
C CYS A 230 -23.29 7.82 -18.58
N THR A 231 -22.55 7.93 -19.70
CA THR A 231 -21.67 9.08 -19.95
C THR A 231 -22.45 10.40 -19.95
N CYS A 232 -23.62 10.41 -20.57
CA CYS A 232 -24.47 11.60 -20.61
C CYS A 232 -25.07 11.94 -19.24
N SER A 233 -25.48 10.92 -18.48
CA SER A 233 -26.05 11.09 -17.15
C SER A 233 -25.01 11.67 -16.15
N TYR A 234 -23.77 11.20 -16.20
CA TYR A 234 -22.68 11.70 -15.35
C TYR A 234 -22.21 13.11 -15.75
N ALA A 235 -22.28 13.46 -17.04
CA ALA A 235 -21.90 14.79 -17.50
C ALA A 235 -22.93 15.89 -17.16
N ALA A 236 -24.12 15.50 -16.69
CA ALA A 236 -25.22 16.42 -16.33
C ALA A 236 -25.27 16.73 -14.81
N LEU A 237 -24.44 16.10 -14.01
CA LEU A 237 -24.29 16.31 -12.56
C LEU A 237 -23.14 17.27 -12.27
#